data_69c506307b006359efb6433d55d6a862
#
_entry.id   69c506307b006359efb6433d55d6a862
#
_cell.length_a   1.000
_cell.length_b   1.000
_cell.length_c   1.000
_cell.angle_alpha   90.00
_cell.angle_beta   90.00
_cell.angle_gamma   90.00
#
_symmetry.space_group_name_H-M   'P 1'
#
loop_
_entity.id
_entity.type
_entity.pdbx_description
1 polymer ?
#
loop_
_entity_poly.entity_id
_entity_poly.type
_entity_poly.pdbx_seq_one_letter_code
_entity_poly.pdbx_strand_id
1 'polypeptide(L)'
;MIISSRTSTRASIVFTLLMVVGAFSVMRPSFAAKVEDRIVAIVNSDLIMWSEVKREMAPERERLEKQYRGEELSRRLQMVEAMALTTMIERRLQLQEAKARSVEVGDQEVKQAVKQLIQQGEKIDEKDPASTKSVRDQLTLLRVVDREVRSGVMVADPEMKRYYQEHRDRFALPEEYTLSQILIKPRSSDELEGARAKAREVMTQLKQGESFEDLALQYSDGPTAPRGGRLGLVRQGELLPAIERGVANLVPGGISEVVESPEGLHIVRLDDKKPKQFRPYEEVRQEIQALVFQQKSEDMFQSWLADLKNKAYIEIKFDNAPLKQTTSVPAPPPSPTSTP
;
A
#
# COMPACT_ATOMS: atom_id res chain seq x y z
N MET A 1 1.87 -37.06 13.37
CA MET A 1 1.34 -36.35 14.54
C MET A 1 2.05 -35.00 14.56
N ILE A 2 1.50 -34.04 13.83
CA ILE A 2 2.04 -32.69 13.66
C ILE A 2 0.98 -31.73 14.15
N ILE A 3 1.28 -31.06 15.26
CA ILE A 3 0.40 -30.10 15.92
C ILE A 3 0.55 -28.78 15.20
N SER A 4 -0.49 -28.37 14.49
CA SER A 4 -0.60 -27.05 13.87
C SER A 4 -1.03 -26.04 14.93
N SER A 5 -0.13 -25.16 15.35
CA SER A 5 -0.44 -24.01 16.18
C SER A 5 -1.04 -22.91 15.30
N ARG A 6 -2.35 -22.70 15.42
CA ARG A 6 -3.04 -21.52 14.91
C ARG A 6 -2.60 -20.29 15.71
N THR A 7 -1.71 -19.49 15.15
CA THR A 7 -1.45 -18.14 15.65
C THR A 7 -2.53 -17.22 15.14
N SER A 8 -3.36 -16.78 16.06
CA SER A 8 -4.34 -15.69 15.88
C SER A 8 -3.59 -14.40 15.54
N THR A 9 -3.62 -14.00 14.28
CA THR A 9 -3.11 -12.72 13.82
C THR A 9 -4.11 -11.64 14.21
N ARG A 10 -3.91 -11.00 15.36
CA ARG A 10 -4.53 -9.72 15.67
C ARG A 10 -3.99 -8.71 14.67
N ALA A 11 -4.84 -8.25 13.77
CA ALA A 11 -4.53 -7.17 12.85
C ALA A 11 -4.32 -5.88 13.65
N SER A 12 -3.09 -5.64 14.10
CA SER A 12 -2.64 -4.31 14.46
C SER A 12 -2.53 -3.53 13.17
N ILE A 13 -3.47 -2.65 12.91
CA ILE A 13 -3.34 -1.61 11.89
C ILE A 13 -2.30 -0.63 12.42
N VAL A 14 -1.03 -0.97 12.23
CA VAL A 14 0.08 -0.04 12.39
C VAL A 14 0.13 0.70 11.06
N PHE A 15 -0.36 1.92 11.07
CA PHE A 15 -0.05 2.92 10.06
C PHE A 15 1.47 2.98 9.98
N THR A 16 2.05 2.36 8.96
CA THR A 16 3.48 2.40 8.73
C THR A 16 3.83 3.80 8.23
N LEU A 17 3.92 4.74 9.18
CA LEU A 17 4.62 5.99 8.95
C LEU A 17 6.09 5.59 8.77
N LEU A 18 6.56 5.65 7.55
CA LEU A 18 7.92 5.30 7.17
C LEU A 18 8.88 6.20 7.94
N MET A 19 9.42 5.69 9.05
CA MET A 19 10.47 6.31 9.81
C MET A 19 11.77 6.19 9.04
N VAL A 20 12.12 7.23 8.31
CA VAL A 20 13.48 7.37 7.80
C VAL A 20 14.30 8.04 8.90
N VAL A 21 14.77 7.25 9.86
CA VAL A 21 15.82 7.70 10.78
C VAL A 21 17.16 7.48 10.09
N GLY A 22 17.71 8.58 9.54
CA GLY A 22 19.02 8.56 8.90
C GLY A 22 20.13 8.17 9.89
N ALA A 23 20.95 7.20 9.49
CA ALA A 23 22.14 6.79 10.20
C ALA A 23 23.12 7.99 10.33
N PHE A 24 23.27 8.52 11.53
CA PHE A 24 24.32 9.50 11.84
C PHE A 24 25.66 8.79 11.98
N SER A 25 26.46 8.78 10.92
CA SER A 25 27.89 8.60 11.03
C SER A 25 28.50 9.85 11.65
N VAL A 26 29.16 9.68 12.80
CA VAL A 26 29.96 10.73 13.46
C VAL A 26 31.12 11.09 12.53
N MET A 27 30.94 12.08 11.70
CA MET A 27 32.00 12.70 10.94
C MET A 27 32.59 13.84 11.76
N ARG A 28 33.90 13.72 12.12
CA ARG A 28 34.71 14.78 12.74
C ARG A 28 34.57 16.06 11.91
N PRO A 29 34.46 17.24 12.56
CA PRO A 29 34.36 18.49 11.81
C PRO A 29 35.67 18.75 11.09
N SER A 30 35.72 18.45 9.81
CA SER A 30 36.67 19.08 8.89
C SER A 30 36.14 20.51 8.71
N PHE A 31 36.98 21.50 8.89
CA PHE A 31 36.69 22.90 8.54
C PHE A 31 36.34 22.97 7.06
N ALA A 32 35.05 22.76 6.76
CA ALA A 32 34.50 22.94 5.44
C ALA A 32 33.80 24.29 5.39
N ALA A 33 34.07 25.02 4.31
CA ALA A 33 33.54 26.30 3.95
C ALA A 33 32.11 26.55 4.51
N LYS A 34 31.92 27.77 5.03
CA LYS A 34 30.62 28.32 5.44
C LYS A 34 29.67 28.26 4.24
N VAL A 35 29.04 27.14 4.05
CA VAL A 35 27.89 27.03 3.12
C VAL A 35 26.80 27.86 3.76
N GLU A 36 26.57 29.06 3.23
CA GLU A 36 25.40 29.84 3.63
C GLU A 36 24.17 28.99 3.36
N ASP A 37 23.54 28.54 4.45
CA ASP A 37 22.29 27.81 4.37
C ASP A 37 21.20 28.78 3.91
N ARG A 38 20.43 28.41 2.89
CA ARG A 38 19.40 29.28 2.32
C ARG A 38 18.03 28.92 2.82
N ILE A 39 17.18 29.91 2.99
CA ILE A 39 15.77 29.74 3.26
C ILE A 39 15.09 29.25 1.98
N VAL A 40 14.37 28.15 2.04
CA VAL A 40 13.60 27.58 0.90
C VAL A 40 12.10 27.73 1.07
N ALA A 41 11.61 27.88 2.30
CA ALA A 41 10.22 28.26 2.55
C ALA A 41 10.08 29.00 3.88
N ILE A 42 9.01 29.80 3.96
CA ILE A 42 8.52 30.45 5.18
C ILE A 42 7.12 29.92 5.43
N VAL A 43 6.86 29.44 6.64
CA VAL A 43 5.55 28.92 7.08
C VAL A 43 5.13 29.66 8.33
N ASN A 44 4.30 30.70 8.19
CA ASN A 44 4.00 31.68 9.24
C ASN A 44 5.28 32.32 9.79
N SER A 45 5.67 31.99 11.02
CA SER A 45 6.90 32.46 11.66
C SER A 45 8.09 31.52 11.50
N ASP A 46 7.89 30.33 10.98
CA ASP A 46 8.93 29.30 10.88
C ASP A 46 9.62 29.29 9.53
N LEU A 47 10.94 29.11 9.56
CA LEU A 47 11.76 28.99 8.37
C LEU A 47 12.05 27.52 8.08
N ILE A 48 12.08 27.17 6.80
CA ILE A 48 12.58 25.87 6.32
C ILE A 48 13.88 26.15 5.55
N MET A 49 14.96 25.54 6.03
CA MET A 49 16.28 25.73 5.46
C MET A 49 16.60 24.65 4.44
N TRP A 50 17.43 24.96 3.45
CA TRP A 50 17.87 24.00 2.44
C TRP A 50 18.59 22.79 3.04
N SER A 51 19.36 22.99 4.08
CA SER A 51 20.02 21.89 4.81
C SER A 51 19.03 20.89 5.42
N GLU A 52 17.88 21.39 5.89
CA GLU A 52 16.81 20.51 6.40
C GLU A 52 16.20 19.67 5.29
N VAL A 53 15.88 20.29 4.13
CA VAL A 53 15.33 19.58 2.97
C VAL A 53 16.31 18.52 2.46
N LYS A 54 17.60 18.85 2.35
CA LYS A 54 18.64 17.88 1.95
C LYS A 54 18.71 16.68 2.90
N ARG A 55 18.54 16.90 4.19
CA ARG A 55 18.54 15.84 5.20
C ARG A 55 17.33 14.94 5.05
N GLU A 56 16.16 15.53 4.87
CA GLU A 56 14.91 14.79 4.64
C GLU A 56 14.98 13.92 3.38
N MET A 57 15.61 14.44 2.31
CA MET A 57 15.77 13.72 1.05
C MET A 57 16.86 12.63 1.06
N ALA A 58 17.79 12.67 2.01
CA ALA A 58 19.04 11.91 1.91
C ALA A 58 18.84 10.40 1.64
N PRO A 59 17.93 9.66 2.31
CA PRO A 59 17.75 8.24 2.07
C PRO A 59 17.23 7.93 0.68
N GLU A 60 16.25 8.70 0.22
CA GLU A 60 15.65 8.51 -1.10
C GLU A 60 16.62 8.92 -2.21
N ARG A 61 17.37 9.99 -2.00
CA ARG A 61 18.45 10.42 -2.89
C ARG A 61 19.48 9.32 -3.09
N GLU A 62 19.97 8.71 -2.01
CA GLU A 62 20.93 7.60 -2.07
C GLU A 62 20.38 6.40 -2.87
N ARG A 63 19.10 6.09 -2.69
CA ARG A 63 18.41 5.03 -3.43
C ARG A 63 18.35 5.34 -4.93
N LEU A 64 17.95 6.57 -5.28
CA LEU A 64 17.83 7.00 -6.67
C LEU A 64 19.19 7.07 -7.36
N GLU A 65 20.23 7.56 -6.68
CA GLU A 65 21.60 7.63 -7.21
C GLU A 65 22.21 6.24 -7.50
N LYS A 66 21.72 5.17 -6.83
CA LYS A 66 22.11 3.79 -7.15
C LYS A 66 21.43 3.27 -8.41
N GLN A 67 20.20 3.70 -8.68
CA GLN A 67 19.34 3.14 -9.73
C GLN A 67 19.37 3.94 -11.04
N TYR A 68 19.52 5.25 -10.99
CA TYR A 68 19.35 6.15 -12.12
C TYR A 68 20.60 7.01 -12.39
N ARG A 69 20.71 7.56 -13.61
CA ARG A 69 21.81 8.46 -14.02
C ARG A 69 21.25 9.57 -14.94
N GLY A 70 22.06 10.64 -15.13
CA GLY A 70 21.76 11.71 -16.08
C GLY A 70 20.45 12.44 -15.81
N GLU A 71 19.72 12.78 -16.86
CA GLU A 71 18.49 13.57 -16.78
C GLU A 71 17.38 12.89 -16.00
N GLU A 72 17.27 11.56 -16.09
CA GLU A 72 16.26 10.80 -15.35
C GLU A 72 16.48 10.92 -13.84
N LEU A 73 17.72 10.82 -13.38
CA LEU A 73 18.07 11.05 -11.98
C LEU A 73 17.71 12.48 -11.57
N SER A 74 18.06 13.48 -12.38
CA SER A 74 17.77 14.89 -12.08
C SER A 74 16.26 15.14 -11.93
N ARG A 75 15.45 14.62 -12.85
CA ARG A 75 13.97 14.74 -12.75
C ARG A 75 13.42 14.11 -11.49
N ARG A 76 13.88 12.90 -11.14
CA ARG A 76 13.44 12.21 -9.93
C ARG A 76 13.85 12.93 -8.65
N LEU A 77 15.06 13.46 -8.60
CA LEU A 77 15.53 14.26 -7.47
C LEU A 77 14.71 15.54 -7.29
N GLN A 78 14.32 16.22 -8.35
CA GLN A 78 13.43 17.39 -8.27
C GLN A 78 12.05 17.03 -7.72
N MET A 79 11.51 15.86 -8.12
CA MET A 79 10.24 15.37 -7.55
C MET A 79 10.35 15.08 -6.05
N VAL A 80 11.43 14.40 -5.64
CA VAL A 80 11.68 14.10 -4.23
C VAL A 80 11.87 15.38 -3.41
N GLU A 81 12.56 16.38 -3.98
CA GLU A 81 12.75 17.69 -3.36
C GLU A 81 11.41 18.40 -3.11
N ALA A 82 10.56 18.46 -4.14
CA ALA A 82 9.23 19.06 -4.01
C ALA A 82 8.36 18.33 -2.98
N MET A 83 8.40 16.99 -2.96
CA MET A 83 7.68 16.18 -1.99
C MET A 83 8.20 16.41 -0.55
N ALA A 84 9.52 16.41 -0.36
CA ALA A 84 10.14 16.66 0.94
C ALA A 84 9.76 18.04 1.47
N LEU A 85 9.83 19.07 0.63
CA LEU A 85 9.44 20.43 1.01
C LEU A 85 7.95 20.50 1.41
N THR A 86 7.06 19.89 0.62
CA THR A 86 5.63 19.82 0.94
C THR A 86 5.40 19.15 2.28
N THR A 87 6.00 18.00 2.52
CA THR A 87 5.90 17.27 3.79
C THR A 87 6.41 18.10 4.97
N MET A 88 7.52 18.84 4.78
CA MET A 88 8.06 19.70 5.83
C MET A 88 7.14 20.89 6.13
N ILE A 89 6.54 21.51 5.12
CA ILE A 89 5.54 22.58 5.31
C ILE A 89 4.35 22.04 6.11
N GLU A 90 3.79 20.90 5.69
CA GLU A 90 2.66 20.27 6.38
C GLU A 90 2.99 19.91 7.83
N ARG A 91 4.18 19.37 8.07
CA ARG A 91 4.67 19.06 9.43
C ARG A 91 4.77 20.32 10.29
N ARG A 92 5.29 21.44 9.75
CA ARG A 92 5.35 22.72 10.47
C ARG A 92 3.96 23.22 10.85
N LEU A 93 3.01 23.19 9.92
CA LEU A 93 1.63 23.61 10.18
C LEU A 93 0.97 22.76 11.28
N GLN A 94 1.11 21.45 11.21
CA GLN A 94 0.56 20.54 12.22
C GLN A 94 1.18 20.76 13.60
N LEU A 95 2.49 21.00 13.70
CA LEU A 95 3.17 21.30 14.96
C LEU A 95 2.75 22.68 15.53
N GLN A 96 2.54 23.66 14.65
CA GLN A 96 2.02 24.98 15.07
C GLN A 96 0.59 24.85 15.61
N GLU A 97 -0.26 24.07 14.94
CA GLU A 97 -1.62 23.79 15.41
C GLU A 97 -1.61 23.03 16.74
N ALA A 98 -0.74 22.02 16.89
CA ALA A 98 -0.56 21.32 18.16
C ALA A 98 -0.21 22.28 19.29
N LYS A 99 0.71 23.22 19.03
CA LYS A 99 1.08 24.26 20.00
C LYS A 99 -0.10 25.20 20.32
N ALA A 100 -0.84 25.65 19.30
CA ALA A 100 -2.01 26.51 19.48
C ALA A 100 -3.11 25.82 20.30
N ARG A 101 -3.24 24.50 20.18
CA ARG A 101 -4.20 23.67 20.92
C ARG A 101 -3.66 23.15 22.26
N SER A 102 -2.47 23.55 22.67
CA SER A 102 -1.82 23.07 23.91
C SER A 102 -1.72 21.54 23.94
N VAL A 103 -1.38 20.94 22.79
CA VAL A 103 -1.09 19.50 22.70
C VAL A 103 0.36 19.29 23.06
N GLU A 104 0.61 18.75 24.25
CA GLU A 104 1.96 18.55 24.76
C GLU A 104 2.25 17.07 24.99
N VAL A 105 3.50 16.68 24.75
CA VAL A 105 4.03 15.35 25.02
C VAL A 105 5.04 15.45 26.16
N GLY A 106 4.80 14.71 27.25
CA GLY A 106 5.63 14.74 28.44
C GLY A 106 7.01 14.07 28.22
N ASP A 107 8.01 14.55 28.98
CA ASP A 107 9.38 14.01 28.89
C ASP A 107 9.48 12.51 29.16
N GLN A 108 8.67 12.00 30.09
CA GLN A 108 8.65 10.56 30.40
C GLN A 108 8.15 9.73 29.22
N GLU A 109 7.15 10.22 28.52
CA GLU A 109 6.59 9.57 27.32
C GLU A 109 7.60 9.53 26.18
N VAL A 110 8.31 10.65 25.95
CA VAL A 110 9.39 10.72 24.96
C VAL A 110 10.49 9.71 25.29
N LYS A 111 10.92 9.64 26.58
CA LYS A 111 11.94 8.66 27.02
C LYS A 111 11.48 7.23 26.79
N GLN A 112 10.21 6.92 27.07
CA GLN A 112 9.67 5.57 26.82
C GLN A 112 9.64 5.25 25.32
N ALA A 113 9.19 6.18 24.49
CA ALA A 113 9.17 6.00 23.05
C ALA A 113 10.57 5.78 22.46
N VAL A 114 11.56 6.58 22.89
CA VAL A 114 12.97 6.41 22.49
C VAL A 114 13.48 5.00 22.84
N LYS A 115 13.21 4.54 24.08
CA LYS A 115 13.61 3.18 24.50
C LYS A 115 12.95 2.08 23.64
N GLN A 116 11.68 2.24 23.34
CA GLN A 116 10.97 1.28 22.48
C GLN A 116 11.55 1.22 21.08
N LEU A 117 11.84 2.38 20.48
CA LEU A 117 12.44 2.47 19.15
C LEU A 117 13.83 1.82 19.10
N ILE A 118 14.66 2.04 20.11
CA ILE A 118 15.97 1.36 20.25
C ILE A 118 15.81 -0.16 20.37
N GLN A 119 14.81 -0.63 21.15
CA GLN A 119 14.51 -2.06 21.25
C GLN A 119 14.04 -2.69 19.93
N GLN A 120 13.43 -1.88 19.05
CA GLN A 120 13.03 -2.29 17.70
C GLN A 120 14.17 -2.25 16.68
N GLY A 121 15.37 -1.83 17.11
CA GLY A 121 16.57 -1.78 16.27
C GLY A 121 16.85 -0.44 15.63
N GLU A 122 16.08 0.61 15.98
CA GLU A 122 16.34 1.96 15.49
C GLU A 122 17.61 2.56 16.11
N LYS A 123 18.40 3.25 15.28
CA LYS A 123 19.65 3.89 15.69
C LYS A 123 19.37 5.31 16.22
N ILE A 124 18.88 5.40 17.43
CA ILE A 124 18.59 6.66 18.10
C ILE A 124 19.61 6.89 19.21
N ASP A 125 20.22 8.06 19.25
CA ASP A 125 21.05 8.49 20.37
C ASP A 125 20.16 9.20 21.42
N GLU A 126 19.95 8.55 22.57
CA GLU A 126 19.18 9.11 23.69
C GLU A 126 19.76 10.42 24.23
N LYS A 127 21.07 10.64 24.04
CA LYS A 127 21.76 11.83 24.53
C LYS A 127 21.75 12.97 23.54
N ASP A 128 21.39 12.72 22.29
CA ASP A 128 21.28 13.75 21.26
C ASP A 128 19.94 14.50 21.39
N PRO A 129 19.96 15.81 21.71
CA PRO A 129 18.75 16.61 21.80
C PRO A 129 17.93 16.65 20.50
N ALA A 130 18.59 16.55 19.35
CA ALA A 130 17.92 16.58 18.06
C ALA A 130 17.11 15.29 17.82
N SER A 131 17.67 14.13 18.17
CA SER A 131 16.98 12.85 18.12
C SER A 131 15.78 12.81 19.05
N THR A 132 15.96 13.26 20.30
CA THR A 132 14.89 13.36 21.29
C THR A 132 13.78 14.32 20.84
N LYS A 133 14.16 15.47 20.26
CA LYS A 133 13.21 16.43 19.70
C LYS A 133 12.41 15.82 18.54
N SER A 134 13.05 15.10 17.65
CA SER A 134 12.39 14.42 16.53
C SER A 134 11.32 13.44 17.01
N VAL A 135 11.61 12.63 18.02
CA VAL A 135 10.64 11.71 18.63
C VAL A 135 9.49 12.48 19.29
N ARG A 136 9.78 13.56 19.99
CA ARG A 136 8.74 14.43 20.57
C ARG A 136 7.82 15.02 19.52
N ASP A 137 8.39 15.61 18.47
CA ASP A 137 7.64 16.20 17.36
C ASP A 137 6.72 15.14 16.72
N GLN A 138 7.21 13.92 16.54
CA GLN A 138 6.43 12.82 15.98
C GLN A 138 5.27 12.37 16.87
N LEU A 139 5.49 12.22 18.17
CA LEU A 139 4.42 11.93 19.13
C LEU A 139 3.39 13.06 19.18
N THR A 140 3.84 14.32 19.09
CA THR A 140 2.97 15.49 19.03
C THR A 140 2.09 15.48 17.77
N LEU A 141 2.66 15.12 16.60
CA LEU A 141 1.92 14.98 15.36
C LEU A 141 0.84 13.88 15.46
N LEU A 142 1.20 12.72 16.00
CA LEU A 142 0.23 11.65 16.22
C LEU A 142 -0.92 12.09 17.12
N ARG A 143 -0.61 12.80 18.21
CA ARG A 143 -1.61 13.26 19.18
C ARG A 143 -2.51 14.35 18.63
N VAL A 144 -1.98 15.32 17.89
CA VAL A 144 -2.80 16.38 17.30
C VAL A 144 -3.73 15.82 16.22
N VAL A 145 -3.26 14.89 15.38
CA VAL A 145 -4.09 14.21 14.38
C VAL A 145 -5.19 13.37 15.06
N ASP A 146 -4.84 12.64 16.11
CA ASP A 146 -5.83 11.87 16.86
C ASP A 146 -6.93 12.77 17.44
N ARG A 147 -6.54 13.90 18.03
CA ARG A 147 -7.46 14.86 18.65
C ARG A 147 -8.30 15.65 17.64
N GLU A 148 -7.70 16.20 16.60
CA GLU A 148 -8.37 17.12 15.66
C GLU A 148 -9.08 16.40 14.52
N VAL A 149 -8.68 15.16 14.24
CA VAL A 149 -9.22 14.38 13.13
C VAL A 149 -9.97 13.14 13.64
N ARG A 150 -9.27 12.19 14.25
CA ARG A 150 -9.83 10.87 14.55
C ARG A 150 -10.91 10.86 15.61
N SER A 151 -10.76 11.68 16.65
CA SER A 151 -11.74 11.76 17.74
C SER A 151 -13.12 12.23 17.29
N GLY A 152 -13.21 12.95 16.18
CA GLY A 152 -14.46 13.43 15.57
C GLY A 152 -15.10 12.42 14.59
N VAL A 153 -14.40 11.33 14.24
CA VAL A 153 -14.91 10.37 13.26
C VAL A 153 -15.94 9.43 13.88
N MET A 154 -17.17 9.56 13.46
CA MET A 154 -18.25 8.63 13.81
C MET A 154 -18.62 7.81 12.58
N VAL A 155 -18.79 6.49 12.77
CA VAL A 155 -19.22 5.55 11.73
C VAL A 155 -20.62 5.08 12.07
N ALA A 156 -21.59 5.45 11.24
CA ALA A 156 -22.99 5.06 11.41
C ALA A 156 -23.31 3.75 10.67
N ASP A 157 -24.24 2.95 11.19
CA ASP A 157 -24.65 1.68 10.58
C ASP A 157 -25.16 1.82 9.13
N PRO A 158 -25.90 2.88 8.74
CA PRO A 158 -26.26 3.08 7.34
C PRO A 158 -25.08 3.26 6.39
N GLU A 159 -23.99 3.91 6.85
CA GLU A 159 -22.77 4.09 6.06
C GLU A 159 -22.07 2.75 5.85
N MET A 160 -21.99 1.93 6.89
CA MET A 160 -21.41 0.58 6.82
C MET A 160 -22.20 -0.32 5.85
N LYS A 161 -23.53 -0.29 5.91
CA LYS A 161 -24.38 -1.04 4.99
C LYS A 161 -24.23 -0.59 3.55
N ARG A 162 -24.12 0.72 3.31
CA ARG A 162 -23.84 1.27 1.99
C ARG A 162 -22.47 0.81 1.49
N TYR A 163 -21.43 0.92 2.31
CA TYR A 163 -20.08 0.44 1.97
C TYR A 163 -20.08 -1.05 1.60
N TYR A 164 -20.79 -1.89 2.36
CA TYR A 164 -20.93 -3.32 2.05
C TYR A 164 -21.57 -3.55 0.68
N GLN A 165 -22.61 -2.79 0.34
CA GLN A 165 -23.30 -2.93 -0.94
C GLN A 165 -22.43 -2.48 -2.12
N GLU A 166 -21.73 -1.35 -1.96
CA GLU A 166 -20.85 -0.78 -2.98
C GLU A 166 -19.58 -1.61 -3.22
N HIS A 167 -19.10 -2.31 -2.18
CA HIS A 167 -17.87 -3.10 -2.20
C HIS A 167 -18.13 -4.59 -1.98
N ARG A 168 -19.26 -5.09 -2.40
CA ARG A 168 -19.71 -6.45 -2.13
C ARG A 168 -18.70 -7.51 -2.58
N ASP A 169 -18.04 -7.28 -3.71
CA ASP A 169 -17.02 -8.18 -4.26
C ASP A 169 -15.79 -8.37 -3.34
N ARG A 170 -15.49 -7.40 -2.50
CA ARG A 170 -14.44 -7.51 -1.49
C ARG A 170 -14.75 -8.56 -0.42
N PHE A 171 -16.00 -8.84 -0.21
CA PHE A 171 -16.49 -9.82 0.78
C PHE A 171 -16.95 -11.11 0.12
N ALA A 172 -16.58 -11.34 -1.14
CA ALA A 172 -16.85 -12.58 -1.83
C ALA A 172 -16.04 -13.72 -1.21
N LEU A 173 -16.68 -14.87 -1.07
CA LEU A 173 -15.99 -16.12 -0.80
C LEU A 173 -15.28 -16.56 -2.08
N PRO A 174 -14.13 -17.23 -1.98
CA PRO A 174 -13.51 -17.87 -3.13
C PRO A 174 -14.52 -18.75 -3.87
N GLU A 175 -14.57 -18.63 -5.19
CA GLU A 175 -15.41 -19.51 -5.99
C GLU A 175 -14.91 -20.96 -5.87
N GLU A 176 -15.84 -21.92 -5.86
CA GLU A 176 -15.51 -23.33 -5.82
C GLU A 176 -15.92 -23.99 -7.13
N TYR A 177 -14.97 -24.68 -7.74
CA TYR A 177 -15.12 -25.38 -8.99
C TYR A 177 -14.93 -26.88 -8.77
N THR A 178 -15.77 -27.70 -9.40
CA THR A 178 -15.47 -29.12 -9.58
C THR A 178 -14.92 -29.28 -10.99
N LEU A 179 -13.72 -29.81 -11.09
CA LEU A 179 -12.97 -29.87 -12.36
C LEU A 179 -12.52 -31.27 -12.69
N SER A 180 -12.41 -31.51 -14.01
CA SER A 180 -11.68 -32.63 -14.58
C SER A 180 -10.61 -32.11 -15.54
N GLN A 181 -9.47 -32.79 -15.65
CA GLN A 181 -8.30 -32.33 -16.40
C GLN A 181 -7.69 -33.46 -17.22
N ILE A 182 -7.32 -33.14 -18.45
CA ILE A 182 -6.39 -33.91 -19.28
C ILE A 182 -5.08 -33.12 -19.32
N LEU A 183 -3.99 -33.71 -18.85
CA LEU A 183 -2.67 -33.11 -18.86
C LEU A 183 -1.77 -33.87 -19.82
N ILE A 184 -1.22 -33.20 -20.82
CA ILE A 184 -0.26 -33.75 -21.79
C ILE A 184 1.10 -33.12 -21.50
N LYS A 185 2.05 -33.95 -21.07
CA LYS A 185 3.40 -33.51 -20.70
C LYS A 185 4.38 -33.71 -21.84
N PRO A 186 5.01 -32.65 -22.40
CA PRO A 186 6.19 -32.85 -23.24
C PRO A 186 7.35 -33.37 -22.38
N ARG A 187 8.04 -34.40 -22.77
CA ARG A 187 9.19 -34.97 -22.05
C ARG A 187 10.46 -34.13 -22.25
N SER A 188 10.50 -33.38 -23.36
CA SER A 188 11.59 -32.48 -23.70
C SER A 188 11.04 -31.28 -24.49
N SER A 189 11.83 -30.22 -24.66
CA SER A 189 11.50 -29.08 -25.52
C SER A 189 11.19 -29.48 -26.95
N ASP A 190 11.87 -30.51 -27.47
CA ASP A 190 11.72 -30.99 -28.86
C ASP A 190 10.40 -31.77 -29.07
N GLU A 191 9.80 -32.29 -27.99
CA GLU A 191 8.50 -32.97 -28.00
C GLU A 191 7.30 -32.02 -27.83
N LEU A 192 7.53 -30.74 -27.65
CA LEU A 192 6.44 -29.76 -27.39
C LEU A 192 5.45 -29.71 -28.56
N GLU A 193 5.93 -29.72 -29.79
CA GLU A 193 5.05 -29.75 -30.98
C GLU A 193 4.25 -31.05 -31.08
N GLY A 194 4.82 -32.19 -30.73
CA GLY A 194 4.11 -33.46 -30.61
C GLY A 194 3.02 -33.42 -29.52
N ALA A 195 3.30 -32.82 -28.36
CA ALA A 195 2.31 -32.62 -27.29
C ALA A 195 1.18 -31.70 -27.75
N ARG A 196 1.50 -30.62 -28.46
CA ARG A 196 0.47 -29.73 -29.07
C ARG A 196 -0.39 -30.44 -30.10
N ALA A 197 0.20 -31.31 -30.92
CA ALA A 197 -0.55 -32.11 -31.87
C ALA A 197 -1.53 -33.06 -31.18
N LYS A 198 -1.08 -33.76 -30.10
CA LYS A 198 -1.95 -34.59 -29.28
C LYS A 198 -3.07 -33.79 -28.62
N ALA A 199 -2.75 -32.61 -28.07
CA ALA A 199 -3.77 -31.75 -27.47
C ALA A 199 -4.84 -31.30 -28.47
N ARG A 200 -4.43 -30.97 -29.71
CA ARG A 200 -5.38 -30.66 -30.81
C ARG A 200 -6.24 -31.86 -31.18
N GLU A 201 -5.66 -33.04 -31.21
CA GLU A 201 -6.38 -34.29 -31.47
C GLU A 201 -7.45 -34.53 -30.40
N VAL A 202 -7.08 -34.47 -29.13
CA VAL A 202 -8.01 -34.59 -27.99
C VAL A 202 -9.13 -33.57 -28.09
N MET A 203 -8.82 -32.31 -28.38
CA MET A 203 -9.83 -31.25 -28.55
C MET A 203 -10.77 -31.55 -29.72
N THR A 204 -10.28 -32.17 -30.78
CA THR A 204 -11.11 -32.57 -31.95
C THR A 204 -12.07 -33.70 -31.56
N GLN A 205 -11.59 -34.72 -30.87
CA GLN A 205 -12.39 -35.85 -30.40
C GLN A 205 -13.46 -35.38 -29.38
N LEU A 206 -13.12 -34.46 -28.47
CA LEU A 206 -14.07 -33.83 -27.56
C LEU A 206 -15.17 -33.07 -28.29
N LYS A 207 -14.84 -32.33 -29.37
CA LYS A 207 -15.82 -31.65 -30.21
C LYS A 207 -16.71 -32.63 -31.02
N GLN A 208 -16.24 -33.84 -31.29
CA GLN A 208 -17.01 -34.92 -31.90
C GLN A 208 -17.93 -35.67 -30.93
N GLY A 209 -17.82 -35.31 -29.60
CA GLY A 209 -18.70 -35.90 -28.58
C GLY A 209 -18.10 -37.10 -27.86
N GLU A 210 -16.80 -37.37 -28.02
CA GLU A 210 -16.15 -38.43 -27.26
C GLU A 210 -16.11 -38.09 -25.75
N SER A 211 -16.10 -39.12 -24.93
CA SER A 211 -16.11 -38.97 -23.46
C SER A 211 -14.80 -38.35 -22.96
N PHE A 212 -14.93 -37.28 -22.17
CA PHE A 212 -13.79 -36.66 -21.53
C PHE A 212 -13.00 -37.63 -20.65
N GLU A 213 -13.73 -38.52 -19.94
CA GLU A 213 -13.18 -39.52 -19.06
C GLU A 213 -12.35 -40.53 -19.81
N ASP A 214 -12.83 -41.01 -20.97
CA ASP A 214 -12.13 -41.99 -21.81
C ASP A 214 -10.87 -41.36 -22.41
N LEU A 215 -10.98 -40.13 -22.91
CA LEU A 215 -9.81 -39.40 -23.42
C LEU A 215 -8.78 -39.06 -22.30
N ALA A 216 -9.23 -38.82 -21.09
CA ALA A 216 -8.34 -38.65 -19.94
C ALA A 216 -7.60 -39.93 -19.60
N LEU A 217 -8.27 -41.09 -19.65
CA LEU A 217 -7.64 -42.39 -19.46
C LEU A 217 -6.60 -42.71 -20.56
N GLN A 218 -6.86 -42.30 -21.78
CA GLN A 218 -6.03 -42.62 -22.94
C GLN A 218 -4.84 -41.66 -23.11
N TYR A 219 -5.04 -40.36 -22.92
CA TYR A 219 -4.09 -39.31 -23.29
C TYR A 219 -3.45 -38.57 -22.15
N SER A 220 -4.03 -38.63 -20.93
CA SER A 220 -3.54 -37.80 -19.81
C SER A 220 -2.32 -38.40 -19.13
N ASP A 221 -1.26 -37.62 -19.04
CA ASP A 221 -0.07 -37.91 -18.21
C ASP A 221 -0.22 -37.45 -16.74
N GLY A 222 -1.39 -36.93 -16.38
CA GLY A 222 -1.65 -36.44 -15.03
C GLY A 222 -1.99 -37.56 -14.04
N PRO A 223 -1.79 -37.32 -12.73
CA PRO A 223 -2.04 -38.32 -11.68
C PRO A 223 -3.52 -38.71 -11.56
N THR A 224 -4.42 -37.92 -12.13
CA THR A 224 -5.86 -38.17 -12.12
C THR A 224 -6.35 -38.95 -13.32
N ALA A 225 -5.50 -39.24 -14.30
CA ALA A 225 -5.83 -40.03 -15.50
C ALA A 225 -6.62 -41.33 -15.19
N PRO A 226 -6.19 -42.19 -14.21
CA PRO A 226 -6.90 -43.41 -13.88
C PRO A 226 -8.32 -43.22 -13.35
N ARG A 227 -8.65 -41.97 -12.95
CA ARG A 227 -10.00 -41.59 -12.44
C ARG A 227 -10.75 -40.75 -13.48
N GLY A 228 -10.43 -40.88 -14.78
CA GLY A 228 -11.06 -40.09 -15.84
C GLY A 228 -10.72 -38.60 -15.76
N GLY A 229 -9.56 -38.27 -15.21
CA GLY A 229 -9.10 -36.89 -15.08
C GLY A 229 -9.69 -36.08 -13.93
N ARG A 230 -10.54 -36.65 -13.08
CA ARG A 230 -11.24 -35.90 -12.00
C ARG A 230 -10.28 -35.33 -10.98
N LEU A 231 -10.21 -33.98 -10.91
CA LEU A 231 -9.48 -33.24 -9.88
C LEU A 231 -10.32 -33.11 -8.60
N GLY A 232 -11.64 -33.01 -8.73
CA GLY A 232 -12.58 -32.77 -7.63
C GLY A 232 -12.79 -31.27 -7.36
N LEU A 233 -13.12 -30.93 -6.12
CA LEU A 233 -13.38 -29.56 -5.67
C LEU A 233 -12.07 -28.80 -5.54
N VAL A 234 -11.97 -27.65 -6.22
CA VAL A 234 -10.84 -26.73 -6.18
C VAL A 234 -11.38 -25.32 -5.95
N ARG A 235 -10.68 -24.52 -5.15
CA ARG A 235 -11.05 -23.13 -4.89
C ARG A 235 -10.29 -22.17 -5.78
N GLN A 236 -10.91 -21.05 -6.04
CA GLN A 236 -10.26 -19.91 -6.69
C GLN A 236 -8.97 -19.53 -5.93
N GLY A 237 -7.86 -19.37 -6.66
CA GLY A 237 -6.53 -19.14 -6.11
C GLY A 237 -5.71 -20.41 -5.81
N GLU A 238 -6.29 -21.61 -5.91
CA GLU A 238 -5.57 -22.90 -5.77
C GLU A 238 -5.05 -23.44 -7.11
N LEU A 239 -5.58 -22.90 -8.22
CA LEU A 239 -5.16 -23.27 -9.58
C LEU A 239 -3.98 -22.44 -10.06
N LEU A 240 -3.22 -22.97 -11.01
CA LEU A 240 -2.27 -22.16 -11.76
C LEU A 240 -3.01 -21.01 -12.46
N PRO A 241 -2.46 -19.77 -12.44
CA PRO A 241 -3.16 -18.61 -12.98
C PRO A 241 -3.61 -18.75 -14.45
N ALA A 242 -2.88 -19.55 -15.25
CA ALA A 242 -3.25 -19.82 -16.64
C ALA A 242 -4.51 -20.69 -16.71
N ILE A 243 -4.59 -21.74 -15.88
CA ILE A 243 -5.75 -22.64 -15.80
C ILE A 243 -6.96 -21.89 -15.27
N GLU A 244 -6.77 -21.08 -14.21
CA GLU A 244 -7.83 -20.28 -13.63
C GLU A 244 -8.49 -19.33 -14.64
N ARG A 245 -7.68 -18.65 -15.47
CA ARG A 245 -8.20 -17.84 -16.58
C ARG A 245 -8.95 -18.68 -17.61
N GLY A 246 -8.48 -19.91 -17.89
CA GLY A 246 -9.12 -20.82 -18.83
C GLY A 246 -10.50 -21.30 -18.39
N VAL A 247 -10.73 -21.45 -17.09
CA VAL A 247 -12.01 -21.94 -16.54
C VAL A 247 -12.96 -20.83 -16.08
N ALA A 248 -12.48 -19.61 -15.88
CA ALA A 248 -13.23 -18.50 -15.28
C ALA A 248 -14.59 -18.23 -15.96
N ASN A 249 -14.62 -18.32 -17.31
CA ASN A 249 -15.80 -18.01 -18.12
C ASN A 249 -16.57 -19.27 -18.58
N LEU A 250 -16.16 -20.46 -18.14
CA LEU A 250 -16.86 -21.69 -18.50
C LEU A 250 -18.19 -21.80 -17.72
N VAL A 251 -19.13 -22.46 -18.34
CA VAL A 251 -20.35 -22.94 -17.70
C VAL A 251 -20.20 -24.44 -17.39
N PRO A 252 -20.94 -25.00 -16.42
CA PRO A 252 -20.91 -26.44 -16.14
C PRO A 252 -21.07 -27.27 -17.40
N GLY A 253 -20.23 -28.28 -17.58
CA GLY A 253 -20.08 -29.08 -18.80
C GLY A 253 -19.15 -28.46 -19.85
N GLY A 254 -18.74 -27.19 -19.71
CA GLY A 254 -17.84 -26.52 -20.65
C GLY A 254 -16.39 -27.02 -20.55
N ILE A 255 -15.70 -27.00 -21.67
CA ILE A 255 -14.31 -27.42 -21.81
C ILE A 255 -13.47 -26.22 -22.21
N SER A 256 -12.31 -26.03 -21.57
CA SER A 256 -11.37 -24.94 -21.89
C SER A 256 -10.71 -25.15 -23.26
N GLU A 257 -10.19 -24.07 -23.82
CA GLU A 257 -9.13 -24.22 -24.82
C GLU A 257 -7.89 -24.87 -24.18
N VAL A 258 -6.92 -25.25 -25.01
CA VAL A 258 -5.65 -25.80 -24.54
C VAL A 258 -4.90 -24.72 -23.78
N VAL A 259 -4.64 -24.93 -22.48
CA VAL A 259 -3.92 -24.02 -21.61
C VAL A 259 -2.50 -24.50 -21.41
N GLU A 260 -1.53 -23.68 -21.75
CA GLU A 260 -0.11 -23.98 -21.53
C GLU A 260 0.34 -23.57 -20.12
N SER A 261 1.11 -24.44 -19.49
CA SER A 261 1.76 -24.18 -18.19
C SER A 261 3.18 -24.77 -18.15
N PRO A 262 3.99 -24.48 -17.13
CA PRO A 262 5.27 -25.16 -16.93
C PRO A 262 5.17 -26.69 -16.80
N GLU A 263 4.01 -27.21 -16.41
CA GLU A 263 3.78 -28.66 -16.27
C GLU A 263 3.40 -29.35 -17.57
N GLY A 264 2.97 -28.61 -18.58
CA GLY A 264 2.52 -29.11 -19.88
C GLY A 264 1.28 -28.40 -20.40
N LEU A 265 0.52 -29.14 -21.26
CA LEU A 265 -0.70 -28.67 -21.90
C LEU A 265 -1.91 -29.24 -21.15
N HIS A 266 -2.79 -28.34 -20.71
CA HIS A 266 -3.98 -28.70 -19.93
C HIS A 266 -5.23 -28.49 -20.78
N ILE A 267 -6.13 -29.44 -20.75
CA ILE A 267 -7.51 -29.31 -21.22
C ILE A 267 -8.37 -29.56 -19.98
N VAL A 268 -9.18 -28.58 -19.59
CA VAL A 268 -9.94 -28.63 -18.35
C VAL A 268 -11.43 -28.56 -18.65
N ARG A 269 -12.20 -29.44 -18.04
CA ARG A 269 -13.66 -29.39 -18.08
C ARG A 269 -14.17 -28.90 -16.71
N LEU A 270 -15.07 -27.94 -16.77
CA LEU A 270 -15.82 -27.49 -15.59
C LEU A 270 -17.00 -28.44 -15.38
N ASP A 271 -16.92 -29.32 -14.39
CA ASP A 271 -17.98 -30.28 -14.07
C ASP A 271 -19.14 -29.62 -13.30
N ASP A 272 -18.78 -28.74 -12.34
CA ASP A 272 -19.74 -27.95 -11.56
C ASP A 272 -19.08 -26.65 -11.07
N LYS A 273 -19.90 -25.61 -10.85
CA LYS A 273 -19.48 -24.32 -10.31
C LYS A 273 -20.50 -23.87 -9.28
N LYS A 274 -20.06 -23.69 -8.02
CA LYS A 274 -20.92 -23.09 -7.01
C LYS A 274 -21.13 -21.61 -7.32
N PRO A 275 -22.37 -21.11 -7.14
CA PRO A 275 -22.65 -19.69 -7.30
C PRO A 275 -21.75 -18.85 -6.39
N LYS A 276 -21.35 -17.67 -6.89
CA LYS A 276 -20.60 -16.68 -6.10
C LYS A 276 -21.35 -16.35 -4.81
N GLN A 277 -20.71 -16.57 -3.69
CA GLN A 277 -21.25 -16.30 -2.36
C GLN A 277 -20.49 -15.14 -1.72
N PHE A 278 -21.12 -14.48 -0.78
CA PHE A 278 -20.55 -13.35 -0.04
C PHE A 278 -20.71 -13.59 1.44
N ARG A 279 -19.71 -13.19 2.20
CA ARG A 279 -19.79 -13.18 3.66
C ARG A 279 -20.93 -12.24 4.07
N PRO A 280 -21.87 -12.70 4.93
CA PRO A 280 -22.95 -11.85 5.42
C PRO A 280 -22.44 -10.57 6.08
N TYR A 281 -23.22 -9.48 5.98
CA TYR A 281 -22.87 -8.18 6.59
C TYR A 281 -22.51 -8.31 8.07
N GLU A 282 -23.25 -9.11 8.84
CA GLU A 282 -23.03 -9.27 10.27
C GLU A 282 -21.65 -9.89 10.61
N GLU A 283 -21.15 -10.77 9.76
CA GLU A 283 -19.80 -11.37 9.93
C GLU A 283 -18.67 -10.37 9.64
N VAL A 284 -18.90 -9.46 8.70
CA VAL A 284 -17.88 -8.50 8.22
C VAL A 284 -18.07 -7.09 8.80
N ARG A 285 -19.07 -6.91 9.66
CA ARG A 285 -19.45 -5.61 10.21
C ARG A 285 -18.31 -4.88 10.89
N GLN A 286 -17.50 -5.57 11.70
CA GLN A 286 -16.34 -4.97 12.37
C GLN A 286 -15.23 -4.60 11.38
N GLU A 287 -15.02 -5.44 10.38
CA GLU A 287 -14.07 -5.17 9.29
C GLU A 287 -14.50 -3.91 8.50
N ILE A 288 -15.79 -3.83 8.15
CA ILE A 288 -16.36 -2.67 7.45
C ILE A 288 -16.26 -1.42 8.31
N GLN A 289 -16.55 -1.51 9.61
CA GLN A 289 -16.41 -0.38 10.52
C GLN A 289 -14.99 0.19 10.51
N ALA A 290 -13.97 -0.67 10.56
CA ALA A 290 -12.58 -0.26 10.51
C ALA A 290 -12.22 0.40 9.15
N LEU A 291 -12.72 -0.14 8.04
CA LEU A 291 -12.48 0.39 6.69
C LEU A 291 -13.14 1.77 6.51
N VAL A 292 -14.41 1.90 6.89
CA VAL A 292 -15.14 3.17 6.80
C VAL A 292 -14.51 4.22 7.74
N PHE A 293 -14.13 3.82 8.96
CA PHE A 293 -13.41 4.69 9.89
C PHE A 293 -12.10 5.18 9.30
N GLN A 294 -11.30 4.30 8.70
CA GLN A 294 -10.04 4.66 8.05
C GLN A 294 -10.26 5.65 6.91
N GLN A 295 -11.23 5.38 6.03
CA GLN A 295 -11.55 6.26 4.91
C GLN A 295 -11.99 7.64 5.40
N LYS A 296 -12.93 7.70 6.34
CA LYS A 296 -13.40 8.98 6.90
C LYS A 296 -12.29 9.74 7.62
N SER A 297 -11.41 9.02 8.32
CA SER A 297 -10.25 9.63 8.98
C SER A 297 -9.29 10.24 7.97
N GLU A 298 -9.06 9.58 6.84
CA GLU A 298 -8.21 10.12 5.77
C GLU A 298 -8.85 11.36 5.13
N ASP A 299 -10.13 11.31 4.80
CA ASP A 299 -10.87 12.45 4.22
C ASP A 299 -10.87 13.66 5.17
N MET A 300 -11.10 13.41 6.47
CA MET A 300 -11.02 14.47 7.49
C MET A 300 -9.60 15.01 7.66
N PHE A 301 -8.59 14.17 7.60
CA PHE A 301 -7.19 14.59 7.68
C PHE A 301 -6.83 15.50 6.50
N GLN A 302 -7.19 15.11 5.29
CA GLN A 302 -6.93 15.92 4.10
C GLN A 302 -7.66 17.28 4.15
N SER A 303 -8.91 17.27 4.60
CA SER A 303 -9.69 18.51 4.79
C SER A 303 -9.06 19.41 5.86
N TRP A 304 -8.71 18.86 7.02
CA TRP A 304 -8.04 19.58 8.08
C TRP A 304 -6.70 20.17 7.65
N LEU A 305 -5.90 19.39 6.92
CA LEU A 305 -4.61 19.85 6.40
C LEU A 305 -4.78 20.98 5.35
N ALA A 306 -5.79 20.87 4.49
CA ALA A 306 -6.15 21.94 3.57
C ALA A 306 -6.56 23.22 4.31
N ASP A 307 -7.33 23.10 5.38
CA ASP A 307 -7.71 24.22 6.22
C ASP A 307 -6.51 24.89 6.90
N LEU A 308 -5.54 24.10 7.41
CA LEU A 308 -4.29 24.63 7.96
C LEU A 308 -3.50 25.41 6.90
N LYS A 309 -3.39 24.87 5.68
CA LYS A 309 -2.70 25.54 4.58
C LYS A 309 -3.40 26.84 4.16
N ASN A 310 -4.73 26.85 4.10
CA ASN A 310 -5.51 28.02 3.72
C ASN A 310 -5.42 29.18 4.73
N LYS A 311 -5.23 28.87 6.02
CA LYS A 311 -5.10 29.85 7.11
C LYS A 311 -3.68 30.35 7.30
N ALA A 312 -2.70 29.68 6.73
CA ALA A 312 -1.28 29.97 6.95
C ALA A 312 -0.70 30.87 5.87
N TYR A 313 0.28 31.67 6.28
CA TYR A 313 1.18 32.33 5.34
C TYR A 313 2.26 31.32 4.91
N ILE A 314 2.29 30.99 3.63
CA ILE A 314 3.29 30.08 3.05
C ILE A 314 3.97 30.78 1.88
N GLU A 315 5.28 31.00 1.98
CA GLU A 315 6.10 31.54 0.91
C GLU A 315 7.21 30.55 0.54
N ILE A 316 7.24 30.09 -0.70
CA ILE A 316 8.26 29.19 -1.21
C ILE A 316 9.27 30.00 -2.01
N LYS A 317 10.56 29.95 -1.60
CA LYS A 317 11.69 30.69 -2.18
C LYS A 317 12.57 29.76 -3.02
N PHE A 318 11.96 29.07 -3.98
CA PHE A 318 12.69 28.21 -4.90
C PHE A 318 13.04 28.93 -6.19
N ASP A 319 14.33 29.01 -6.53
CA ASP A 319 14.80 29.64 -7.78
C ASP A 319 14.43 28.87 -9.05
N ASN A 320 13.86 27.65 -8.93
CA ASN A 320 13.52 26.78 -10.08
C ASN A 320 12.19 26.04 -9.91
N ALA A 321 11.12 26.66 -9.46
CA ALA A 321 9.81 25.98 -9.38
C ALA A 321 8.94 26.30 -10.60
N PRO A 322 8.50 25.30 -11.38
CA PRO A 322 7.40 25.45 -12.34
C PRO A 322 6.04 25.22 -11.67
N LEU A 323 5.79 25.77 -10.49
CA LEU A 323 4.45 25.74 -9.86
C LEU A 323 4.15 27.09 -9.24
N LYS A 324 3.65 28.02 -10.09
CA LYS A 324 2.93 29.19 -9.61
C LYS A 324 1.58 28.74 -9.03
N GLN A 325 1.53 28.57 -7.72
CA GLN A 325 0.30 28.72 -6.96
C GLN A 325 0.46 29.90 -6.02
N THR A 326 0.30 31.09 -6.55
CA THR A 326 0.05 32.29 -5.76
C THR A 326 -1.41 32.27 -5.31
N THR A 327 -1.68 31.66 -4.19
CA THR A 327 -2.84 32.05 -3.39
C THR A 327 -2.42 33.25 -2.55
N SER A 328 -2.64 34.43 -3.12
CA SER A 328 -2.55 35.69 -2.39
C SER A 328 -3.76 35.76 -1.45
N VAL A 329 -3.50 35.47 -0.17
CA VAL A 329 -4.42 35.86 0.90
C VAL A 329 -4.24 37.36 1.12
N PRO A 330 -5.30 38.16 1.14
CA PRO A 330 -5.20 39.60 1.41
C PRO A 330 -4.60 39.85 2.79
N ALA A 331 -3.74 40.88 2.86
CA ALA A 331 -3.15 41.32 4.13
C ALA A 331 -4.24 41.64 5.19
N PRO A 332 -4.00 41.33 6.48
CA PRO A 332 -4.94 41.67 7.52
C PRO A 332 -5.12 43.21 7.59
N PRO A 333 -6.34 43.67 7.89
CA PRO A 333 -6.59 45.10 8.02
C PRO A 333 -5.74 45.72 9.12
N PRO A 334 -5.29 46.96 8.96
CA PRO A 334 -4.51 47.65 10.01
C PRO A 334 -5.33 47.79 11.27
N SER A 335 -4.68 47.57 12.41
CA SER A 335 -5.25 47.74 13.73
C SER A 335 -5.78 49.15 13.92
N PRO A 336 -6.94 49.35 14.59
CA PRO A 336 -7.46 50.67 14.82
C PRO A 336 -6.48 51.47 15.73
N THR A 337 -5.99 52.57 15.18
CA THR A 337 -5.26 53.60 15.91
C THR A 337 -6.15 54.19 16.98
N SER A 338 -5.82 53.99 18.23
CA SER A 338 -6.34 54.79 19.35
C SER A 338 -5.84 56.20 19.20
N THR A 339 -6.73 57.10 18.94
CA THR A 339 -6.50 58.55 19.02
C THR A 339 -7.06 59.09 20.32
N PRO A 340 -6.45 60.09 20.92
CA PRO A 340 -6.48 60.47 22.35
C PRO A 340 -7.80 61.01 22.87
#